data_54516793f818c88fd61ed66fd385767c
#
_entry.id   54516793f818c88fd61ed66fd385767c
#
_cell.length_a   1.000
_cell.length_b   1.000
_cell.length_c   1.000
_cell.angle_alpha   90.00
_cell.angle_beta   90.00
_cell.angle_gamma   90.00
#
_symmetry.space_group_name_H-M   'P 1'
#
loop_
_entity.id
_entity.type
_entity.pdbx_description
1 polymer ?
#
loop_
_entity_poly.entity_id
_entity_poly.type
_entity_poly.pdbx_seq_one_letter_code
_entity_poly.pdbx_strand_id
1 'polypeptide(L)'
;MKRITLIATLFALLCSVVLRAQEFDMESFTDPDKYGWGTFEQRREAQDELLARQQLLQIYRMQRLPAATNVAKSAIAPGWGHFSAQSYTKGQVLLGMQIVLLGSSFYFYDQAMENYNKYKKATQIDKMNQAYNDSLEPYRYAQVFFGLYTIVWAYTLYDTYQVTEEYNAGLWQRIVQEYNRSKVQLTPAGVSVRF
;
A
#
# COMPACT_ATOMS: atom_id res chain seq x y z
N MET A 1 -23.82 -20.13 -12.66
CA MET A 1 -24.58 -19.03 -12.05
C MET A 1 -24.37 -18.92 -10.53
N LYS A 2 -24.49 -19.99 -9.72
CA LYS A 2 -24.34 -19.95 -8.24
C LYS A 2 -23.00 -19.39 -7.71
N ARG A 3 -21.86 -19.54 -8.44
CA ARG A 3 -20.55 -19.05 -8.01
C ARG A 3 -20.38 -17.53 -8.22
N ILE A 4 -20.99 -16.96 -9.24
CA ILE A 4 -20.95 -15.52 -9.52
C ILE A 4 -21.78 -14.74 -8.50
N THR A 5 -22.93 -15.28 -8.09
CA THR A 5 -23.78 -14.68 -7.06
C THR A 5 -23.08 -14.67 -5.70
N LEU A 6 -22.30 -15.71 -5.37
CA LEU A 6 -21.57 -15.82 -4.10
C LEU A 6 -20.42 -14.79 -4.01
N ILE A 7 -19.73 -14.54 -5.12
CA ILE A 7 -18.67 -13.51 -5.20
C ILE A 7 -19.28 -12.10 -5.11
N ALA A 8 -20.41 -11.87 -5.78
CA ALA A 8 -21.10 -10.58 -5.74
C ALA A 8 -21.65 -10.27 -4.33
N THR A 9 -22.17 -11.27 -3.61
CA THR A 9 -22.65 -11.09 -2.23
C THR A 9 -21.51 -10.86 -1.25
N LEU A 10 -20.36 -11.54 -1.43
CA LEU A 10 -19.17 -11.32 -0.62
C LEU A 10 -18.59 -9.91 -0.84
N PHE A 11 -18.59 -9.43 -2.07
CA PHE A 11 -18.15 -8.07 -2.42
C PHE A 11 -19.10 -6.99 -1.85
N ALA A 12 -20.40 -7.21 -1.91
CA ALA A 12 -21.40 -6.32 -1.33
C ALA A 12 -21.29 -6.26 0.21
N LEU A 13 -20.99 -7.38 0.88
CA LEU A 13 -20.74 -7.45 2.33
C LEU A 13 -19.46 -6.71 2.73
N LEU A 14 -18.40 -6.79 1.94
CA LEU A 14 -17.15 -6.03 2.14
C LEU A 14 -17.37 -4.52 1.97
N CYS A 15 -18.18 -4.08 0.99
CA CYS A 15 -18.51 -2.68 0.80
C CYS A 15 -19.38 -2.11 1.94
N SER A 16 -20.25 -2.90 2.56
CA SER A 16 -21.11 -2.42 3.64
C SER A 16 -20.39 -2.16 4.97
N VAL A 17 -19.23 -2.77 5.18
CA VAL A 17 -18.40 -2.54 6.38
C VAL A 17 -17.67 -1.19 6.33
N VAL A 18 -17.45 -0.64 5.14
CA VAL A 18 -16.67 0.61 4.95
C VAL A 18 -17.53 1.88 5.15
N LEU A 19 -18.86 1.78 5.16
CA LEU A 19 -19.79 2.91 5.19
C LEU A 19 -20.35 3.24 6.59
N ARG A 20 -19.66 2.88 7.68
CA ARG A 20 -19.97 3.53 8.97
C ARG A 20 -19.31 4.90 8.99
N ALA A 21 -19.99 5.90 8.40
CA ALA A 21 -19.73 7.29 8.71
C ALA A 21 -19.92 7.46 10.22
N GLN A 22 -18.87 7.90 10.93
CA GLN A 22 -19.04 8.35 12.31
C GLN A 22 -20.05 9.50 12.27
N GLU A 23 -21.21 9.29 12.88
CA GLU A 23 -22.18 10.35 13.12
C GLU A 23 -21.46 11.44 13.94
N PHE A 24 -21.27 12.60 13.31
CA PHE A 24 -20.69 13.76 13.97
C PHE A 24 -21.75 14.34 14.90
N ASP A 25 -21.56 14.15 16.21
CA ASP A 25 -22.46 14.68 17.23
C ASP A 25 -22.24 16.21 17.38
N MET A 26 -23.07 16.97 16.70
CA MET A 26 -23.06 18.45 16.72
C MET A 26 -23.42 19.00 18.10
N GLU A 27 -24.22 18.30 18.89
CA GLU A 27 -24.70 18.74 20.21
C GLU A 27 -23.54 18.71 21.22
N SER A 28 -22.69 17.69 21.14
CA SER A 28 -21.47 17.60 21.97
C SER A 28 -20.42 18.63 21.58
N PHE A 29 -20.46 19.19 20.37
CA PHE A 29 -19.52 20.21 19.90
C PHE A 29 -19.94 21.63 20.31
N THR A 30 -21.21 21.88 20.57
CA THR A 30 -21.77 23.19 20.94
C THR A 30 -21.89 23.40 22.44
N ASP A 31 -21.59 22.40 23.27
CA ASP A 31 -21.65 22.52 24.73
C ASP A 31 -20.45 23.35 25.26
N PRO A 32 -20.66 24.60 25.68
CA PRO A 32 -19.57 25.47 26.15
C PRO A 32 -18.93 24.99 27.47
N ASP A 33 -19.66 24.25 28.27
CA ASP A 33 -19.17 23.75 29.57
C ASP A 33 -18.21 22.55 29.40
N LYS A 34 -18.40 21.78 28.33
CA LYS A 34 -17.56 20.63 27.99
C LYS A 34 -16.12 21.03 27.60
N TYR A 35 -15.94 22.22 27.04
CA TYR A 35 -14.64 22.70 26.55
C TYR A 35 -14.02 23.79 27.45
N GLY A 36 -14.67 24.16 28.52
CA GLY A 36 -14.13 25.17 29.45
C GLY A 36 -14.01 26.57 28.86
N TRP A 37 -14.79 26.89 27.83
CA TRP A 37 -14.72 28.20 27.12
C TRP A 37 -15.48 29.33 27.81
N GLY A 38 -15.52 29.33 29.13
CA GLY A 38 -16.27 30.32 29.90
C GLY A 38 -15.71 31.75 29.82
N THR A 39 -14.39 31.93 29.64
CA THR A 39 -13.74 33.23 29.56
C THR A 39 -13.28 33.59 28.14
N PHE A 40 -13.14 34.89 27.86
CA PHE A 40 -12.62 35.37 26.57
C PHE A 40 -11.19 34.87 26.28
N GLU A 41 -10.34 34.82 27.31
CA GLU A 41 -8.96 34.33 27.20
C GLU A 41 -8.92 32.85 26.81
N GLN A 42 -9.72 32.03 27.47
CA GLN A 42 -9.82 30.57 27.13
C GLN A 42 -10.30 30.34 25.68
N ARG A 43 -11.25 31.15 25.22
CA ARG A 43 -11.69 31.08 23.81
C ARG A 43 -10.59 31.45 22.82
N ARG A 44 -9.80 32.46 23.15
CA ARG A 44 -8.67 32.91 22.33
C ARG A 44 -7.57 31.83 22.28
N GLU A 45 -7.20 31.28 23.42
CA GLU A 45 -6.21 30.18 23.48
C GLU A 45 -6.69 28.96 22.66
N ALA A 46 -7.96 28.58 22.80
CA ALA A 46 -8.53 27.48 22.00
C ALA A 46 -8.54 27.77 20.49
N GLN A 47 -8.81 29.03 20.08
CA GLN A 47 -8.73 29.44 18.68
C GLN A 47 -7.29 29.35 18.14
N ASP A 48 -6.33 29.84 18.90
CA ASP A 48 -4.91 29.80 18.51
C ASP A 48 -4.42 28.35 18.41
N GLU A 49 -4.84 27.46 19.31
CA GLU A 49 -4.53 26.04 19.26
C GLU A 49 -5.16 25.37 18.03
N LEU A 50 -6.42 25.67 17.73
CA LEU A 50 -7.09 25.14 16.54
C LEU A 50 -6.42 25.59 15.24
N LEU A 51 -6.02 26.87 15.15
CA LEU A 51 -5.29 27.41 14.00
C LEU A 51 -3.94 26.70 13.85
N ALA A 52 -3.20 26.50 14.93
CA ALA A 52 -1.94 25.78 14.91
C ALA A 52 -2.12 24.33 14.44
N ARG A 53 -3.15 23.62 14.94
CA ARG A 53 -3.48 22.26 14.52
C ARG A 53 -3.89 22.21 13.05
N GLN A 54 -4.65 23.20 12.56
CA GLN A 54 -5.02 23.29 11.13
C GLN A 54 -3.77 23.47 10.25
N GLN A 55 -2.83 24.31 10.65
CA GLN A 55 -1.56 24.49 9.93
C GLN A 55 -0.76 23.19 9.86
N LEU A 56 -0.60 22.47 10.98
CA LEU A 56 0.08 21.18 11.01
C LEU A 56 -0.59 20.15 10.09
N LEU A 57 -1.91 20.07 10.11
CA LEU A 57 -2.69 19.19 9.23
C LEU A 57 -2.54 19.57 7.77
N GLN A 58 -2.43 20.86 7.45
CA GLN A 58 -2.21 21.34 6.09
C GLN A 58 -0.83 20.92 5.58
N ILE A 59 0.22 21.11 6.40
CA ILE A 59 1.59 20.64 6.08
C ILE A 59 1.60 19.13 5.85
N TYR A 60 0.98 18.37 6.76
CA TYR A 60 0.86 16.92 6.62
C TYR A 60 0.15 16.52 5.31
N ARG A 61 -0.99 17.16 4.97
CA ARG A 61 -1.73 16.87 3.73
C ARG A 61 -0.91 17.12 2.47
N MET A 62 -0.04 18.12 2.47
CA MET A 62 0.83 18.43 1.34
C MET A 62 1.97 17.43 1.18
N GLN A 63 2.47 16.87 2.29
CA GLN A 63 3.65 16.00 2.29
C GLN A 63 3.32 14.50 2.33
N ARG A 64 2.10 14.13 2.77
CA ARG A 64 1.71 12.73 2.87
C ARG A 64 1.68 12.06 1.50
N LEU A 65 2.05 10.78 1.48
CA LEU A 65 1.92 9.93 0.30
C LEU A 65 0.52 9.32 0.24
N PRO A 66 -0.24 9.48 -0.87
CA PRO A 66 -1.53 8.81 -1.03
C PRO A 66 -1.32 7.30 -1.18
N ALA A 67 -1.84 6.50 -0.26
CA ALA A 67 -1.66 5.05 -0.25
C ALA A 67 -2.18 4.39 -1.55
N ALA A 68 -3.35 4.82 -2.04
CA ALA A 68 -3.90 4.32 -3.29
C ALA A 68 -2.97 4.54 -4.49
N THR A 69 -2.33 5.71 -4.59
CA THR A 69 -1.39 6.02 -5.67
C THR A 69 -0.13 5.15 -5.57
N ASN A 70 0.39 4.92 -4.37
CA ASN A 70 1.56 4.07 -4.17
C ASN A 70 1.27 2.60 -4.46
N VAL A 71 0.11 2.10 -4.06
CA VAL A 71 -0.35 0.75 -4.42
C VAL A 71 -0.50 0.62 -5.93
N ALA A 72 -1.10 1.60 -6.61
CA ALA A 72 -1.21 1.60 -8.07
C ALA A 72 0.16 1.59 -8.77
N LYS A 73 1.14 2.33 -8.26
CA LYS A 73 2.53 2.27 -8.76
C LYS A 73 3.13 0.86 -8.61
N SER A 74 2.92 0.21 -7.46
CA SER A 74 3.41 -1.15 -7.21
C SER A 74 2.66 -2.21 -8.02
N ALA A 75 1.42 -1.94 -8.45
CA ALA A 75 0.67 -2.82 -9.35
C ALA A 75 1.28 -2.84 -10.76
N ILE A 76 1.77 -1.68 -11.24
CA ILE A 76 2.39 -1.53 -12.55
C ILE A 76 3.84 -2.02 -12.52
N ALA A 77 4.61 -1.53 -11.57
CA ALA A 77 6.01 -1.92 -11.38
C ALA A 77 6.24 -2.35 -9.92
N PRO A 78 6.44 -3.65 -9.70
CA PRO A 78 6.63 -4.19 -8.36
C PRO A 78 7.73 -3.46 -7.57
N GLY A 79 7.43 -3.08 -6.33
CA GLY A 79 8.37 -2.34 -5.50
C GLY A 79 8.40 -0.83 -5.69
N TRP A 80 7.80 -0.27 -6.73
CA TRP A 80 7.82 1.18 -6.97
C TRP A 80 7.20 1.99 -5.83
N GLY A 81 6.08 1.53 -5.27
CA GLY A 81 5.47 2.18 -4.11
C GLY A 81 6.36 2.17 -2.87
N HIS A 82 7.14 1.09 -2.67
CA HIS A 82 8.13 1.00 -1.59
C HIS A 82 9.25 2.04 -1.75
N PHE A 83 9.74 2.26 -2.97
CA PHE A 83 10.73 3.30 -3.24
C PHE A 83 10.17 4.70 -2.95
N SER A 84 8.90 4.95 -3.30
CA SER A 84 8.22 6.21 -2.98
C SER A 84 8.10 6.42 -1.46
N ALA A 85 7.87 5.36 -0.69
CA ALA A 85 7.79 5.36 0.77
C ALA A 85 9.17 5.22 1.47
N GLN A 86 10.27 5.37 0.74
CA GLN A 86 11.66 5.28 1.24
C GLN A 86 12.04 3.91 1.83
N SER A 87 11.28 2.87 1.55
CA SER A 87 11.56 1.49 1.98
C SER A 87 12.35 0.74 0.89
N TYR A 88 13.56 1.21 0.62
CA TYR A 88 14.38 0.75 -0.52
C TYR A 88 14.70 -0.74 -0.47
N THR A 89 15.10 -1.26 0.69
CA THR A 89 15.49 -2.67 0.84
C THR A 89 14.32 -3.61 0.54
N LYS A 90 13.13 -3.34 1.10
CA LYS A 90 11.93 -4.13 0.81
C LYS A 90 11.57 -4.06 -0.67
N GLY A 91 11.59 -2.85 -1.25
CA GLY A 91 11.29 -2.64 -2.67
C GLY A 91 12.22 -3.42 -3.60
N GLN A 92 13.53 -3.42 -3.32
CA GLN A 92 14.53 -4.17 -4.11
C GLN A 92 14.35 -5.68 -4.02
N VAL A 93 14.13 -6.21 -2.82
CA VAL A 93 13.92 -7.65 -2.61
C VAL A 93 12.66 -8.12 -3.33
N LEU A 94 11.54 -7.41 -3.18
CA LEU A 94 10.27 -7.76 -3.83
C LEU A 94 10.37 -7.66 -5.36
N LEU A 95 11.03 -6.62 -5.87
CA LEU A 95 11.27 -6.47 -7.31
C LEU A 95 12.15 -7.62 -7.84
N GLY A 96 13.26 -7.91 -7.19
CA GLY A 96 14.16 -8.99 -7.58
C GLY A 96 13.47 -10.35 -7.60
N MET A 97 12.71 -10.66 -6.54
CA MET A 97 11.94 -11.90 -6.45
C MET A 97 10.94 -12.03 -7.60
N GLN A 98 10.21 -10.97 -7.94
CA GLN A 98 9.23 -10.99 -9.02
C GLN A 98 9.87 -11.13 -10.40
N ILE A 99 11.02 -10.50 -10.63
CA ILE A 99 11.78 -10.68 -11.88
C ILE A 99 12.20 -12.14 -12.05
N VAL A 100 12.72 -12.78 -10.98
CA VAL A 100 13.13 -14.18 -11.03
C VAL A 100 11.93 -15.10 -11.28
N LEU A 101 10.83 -14.92 -10.55
CA LEU A 101 9.65 -15.77 -10.70
C LEU A 101 9.02 -15.65 -12.08
N LEU A 102 8.85 -14.42 -12.57
CA LEU A 102 8.27 -14.17 -13.88
C LEU A 102 9.21 -14.63 -15.00
N GLY A 103 10.50 -14.35 -14.88
CA GLY A 103 11.52 -14.81 -15.83
C GLY A 103 11.59 -16.35 -15.91
N SER A 104 11.55 -17.03 -14.77
CA SER A 104 11.48 -18.51 -14.72
C SER A 104 10.20 -19.04 -15.37
N SER A 105 9.07 -18.39 -15.13
CA SER A 105 7.80 -18.76 -15.75
C SER A 105 7.88 -18.66 -17.28
N PHE A 106 8.42 -17.57 -17.82
CA PHE A 106 8.60 -17.39 -19.26
C PHE A 106 9.59 -18.41 -19.85
N TYR A 107 10.71 -18.66 -19.16
CA TYR A 107 11.70 -19.64 -19.61
C TYR A 107 11.09 -21.03 -19.77
N PHE A 108 10.38 -21.52 -18.75
CA PHE A 108 9.74 -22.82 -18.82
C PHE A 108 8.57 -22.88 -19.80
N TYR A 109 7.83 -21.77 -19.95
CA TYR A 109 6.78 -21.68 -20.95
C TYR A 109 7.34 -21.78 -22.38
N ASP A 110 8.44 -21.10 -22.67
CA ASP A 110 9.11 -21.14 -23.97
C ASP A 110 9.61 -22.57 -24.27
N GLN A 111 10.24 -23.24 -23.31
CA GLN A 111 10.67 -24.62 -23.43
C GLN A 111 9.49 -25.58 -23.69
N ALA A 112 8.39 -25.40 -22.98
CA ALA A 112 7.18 -26.18 -23.20
C ALA A 112 6.62 -25.98 -24.62
N MET A 113 6.61 -24.72 -25.09
CA MET A 113 6.10 -24.36 -26.39
C MET A 113 7.00 -24.88 -27.52
N GLU A 114 8.32 -24.92 -27.35
CA GLU A 114 9.25 -25.52 -28.29
C GLU A 114 8.95 -27.01 -28.46
N ASN A 115 8.81 -27.78 -27.38
CA ASN A 115 8.47 -29.19 -27.44
C ASN A 115 7.07 -29.42 -28.01
N TYR A 116 6.10 -28.58 -27.68
CA TYR A 116 4.78 -28.63 -28.26
C TYR A 116 4.78 -28.35 -29.80
N ASN A 117 5.66 -27.48 -30.27
CA ASN A 117 5.83 -27.24 -31.71
C ASN A 117 6.50 -28.43 -32.40
N LYS A 118 7.41 -29.16 -31.73
CA LYS A 118 7.96 -30.44 -32.22
C LYS A 118 6.84 -31.50 -32.35
N TYR A 119 5.96 -31.59 -31.34
CA TYR A 119 4.76 -32.43 -31.40
C TYR A 119 3.91 -32.15 -32.65
N LYS A 120 3.60 -30.88 -32.92
CA LYS A 120 2.77 -30.50 -34.09
C LYS A 120 3.40 -30.86 -35.44
N LYS A 121 4.73 -30.91 -35.51
CA LYS A 121 5.47 -31.19 -36.76
C LYS A 121 5.81 -32.66 -36.93
N ALA A 122 5.69 -33.46 -35.88
CA ALA A 122 6.03 -34.88 -35.93
C ALA A 122 5.00 -35.66 -36.76
N THR A 123 5.48 -36.57 -37.58
CA THR A 123 4.65 -37.45 -38.42
C THR A 123 4.59 -38.89 -37.89
N GLN A 124 5.50 -39.26 -36.98
CA GLN A 124 5.59 -40.57 -36.36
C GLN A 124 4.91 -40.53 -34.99
N ILE A 125 4.05 -41.50 -34.69
CA ILE A 125 3.26 -41.53 -33.43
C ILE A 125 4.17 -41.53 -32.21
N ASP A 126 5.27 -42.28 -32.21
CA ASP A 126 6.20 -42.34 -31.07
C ASP A 126 6.85 -41.00 -30.80
N LYS A 127 7.28 -40.27 -31.86
CA LYS A 127 7.87 -38.93 -31.71
C LYS A 127 6.83 -37.88 -31.27
N MET A 128 5.57 -38.02 -31.70
CA MET A 128 4.46 -37.20 -31.25
C MET A 128 4.26 -37.38 -29.73
N ASN A 129 4.13 -38.62 -29.29
CA ASN A 129 3.91 -38.93 -27.87
C ASN A 129 5.09 -38.46 -27.01
N GLN A 130 6.33 -38.66 -27.46
CA GLN A 130 7.51 -38.19 -26.75
C GLN A 130 7.51 -36.66 -26.63
N ALA A 131 7.37 -35.93 -27.76
CA ALA A 131 7.41 -34.47 -27.75
C ALA A 131 6.24 -33.85 -26.94
N TYR A 132 5.07 -34.50 -26.94
CA TYR A 132 3.97 -34.10 -26.09
C TYR A 132 4.31 -34.26 -24.58
N ASN A 133 4.80 -35.43 -24.19
CA ASN A 133 5.18 -35.70 -22.81
C ASN A 133 6.30 -34.76 -22.34
N ASP A 134 7.29 -34.50 -23.19
CA ASP A 134 8.39 -33.56 -22.90
C ASP A 134 7.92 -32.10 -22.76
N SER A 135 6.74 -31.77 -23.32
CA SER A 135 6.16 -30.43 -23.14
C SER A 135 5.41 -30.26 -21.84
N LEU A 136 4.90 -31.33 -21.22
CA LEU A 136 4.03 -31.25 -20.05
C LEU A 136 4.77 -30.80 -18.79
N GLU A 137 5.99 -31.28 -18.57
CA GLU A 137 6.76 -30.96 -17.37
C GLU A 137 7.17 -29.51 -17.33
N PRO A 138 7.80 -28.93 -18.37
CA PRO A 138 8.09 -27.49 -18.38
C PRO A 138 6.83 -26.63 -18.27
N TYR A 139 5.73 -27.04 -18.88
CA TYR A 139 4.46 -26.31 -18.77
C TYR A 139 3.95 -26.27 -17.32
N ARG A 140 4.06 -27.34 -16.56
CA ARG A 140 3.72 -27.37 -15.14
C ARG A 140 4.61 -26.42 -14.33
N TYR A 141 5.93 -26.41 -14.58
CA TYR A 141 6.84 -25.48 -13.92
C TYR A 141 6.48 -24.03 -14.25
N ALA A 142 6.19 -23.72 -15.51
CA ALA A 142 5.73 -22.38 -15.90
C ALA A 142 4.50 -21.93 -15.10
N GLN A 143 3.51 -22.80 -14.95
CA GLN A 143 2.30 -22.52 -14.17
C GLN A 143 2.60 -22.31 -12.68
N VAL A 144 3.48 -23.13 -12.09
CA VAL A 144 3.87 -23.00 -10.67
C VAL A 144 4.58 -21.67 -10.44
N PHE A 145 5.56 -21.29 -11.28
CA PHE A 145 6.28 -20.03 -11.15
C PHE A 145 5.36 -18.82 -11.37
N PHE A 146 4.42 -18.91 -12.32
CA PHE A 146 3.42 -17.87 -12.52
C PHE A 146 2.46 -17.73 -11.32
N GLY A 147 2.06 -18.85 -10.73
CA GLY A 147 1.24 -18.86 -9.53
C GLY A 147 1.96 -18.20 -8.34
N LEU A 148 3.23 -18.55 -8.12
CA LEU A 148 4.07 -17.94 -7.09
C LEU A 148 4.27 -16.43 -7.36
N TYR A 149 4.54 -16.03 -8.60
CA TYR A 149 4.60 -14.61 -8.99
C TYR A 149 3.32 -13.88 -8.60
N THR A 150 2.15 -14.44 -8.89
CA THR A 150 0.86 -13.80 -8.59
C THR A 150 0.65 -13.63 -7.08
N ILE A 151 1.05 -14.63 -6.28
CA ILE A 151 0.97 -14.56 -4.81
C ILE A 151 1.90 -13.46 -4.29
N VAL A 152 3.16 -13.43 -4.74
CA VAL A 152 4.13 -12.41 -4.32
C VAL A 152 3.69 -11.02 -4.79
N TRP A 153 3.10 -10.91 -5.98
CA TRP A 153 2.55 -9.66 -6.49
C TRP A 153 1.42 -9.14 -5.60
N ALA A 154 0.45 -9.99 -5.25
CA ALA A 154 -0.64 -9.62 -4.34
C ALA A 154 -0.12 -9.21 -2.96
N TYR A 155 0.85 -9.94 -2.42
CA TYR A 155 1.53 -9.57 -1.18
C TYR A 155 2.24 -8.21 -1.29
N THR A 156 2.90 -7.92 -2.41
CA THR A 156 3.57 -6.63 -2.66
C THR A 156 2.60 -5.46 -2.60
N LEU A 157 1.38 -5.61 -3.11
CA LEU A 157 0.35 -4.56 -3.04
C LEU A 157 -0.06 -4.29 -1.59
N TYR A 158 -0.29 -5.35 -0.83
CA TYR A 158 -0.64 -5.24 0.59
C TYR A 158 0.51 -4.60 1.41
N ASP A 159 1.75 -5.08 1.24
CA ASP A 159 2.91 -4.54 1.96
C ASP A 159 3.19 -3.07 1.55
N THR A 160 2.97 -2.69 0.28
CA THR A 160 3.06 -1.29 -0.16
C THR A 160 2.08 -0.39 0.60
N TYR A 161 0.85 -0.85 0.82
CA TYR A 161 -0.12 -0.11 1.61
C TYR A 161 0.38 0.11 3.03
N GLN A 162 0.83 -0.95 3.70
CA GLN A 162 1.35 -0.89 5.08
C GLN A 162 2.55 0.06 5.21
N VAL A 163 3.55 -0.10 4.34
CA VAL A 163 4.76 0.75 4.34
C VAL A 163 4.42 2.23 4.08
N THR A 164 3.42 2.49 3.24
CA THR A 164 2.96 3.87 3.00
C THR A 164 2.31 4.48 4.23
N GLU A 165 1.48 3.72 4.95
CA GLU A 165 0.87 4.18 6.20
C GLU A 165 1.92 4.39 7.31
N GLU A 166 2.91 3.48 7.43
CA GLU A 166 4.04 3.65 8.35
C GLU A 166 4.84 4.92 8.03
N TYR A 167 5.11 5.19 6.76
CA TYR A 167 5.77 6.44 6.32
C TYR A 167 4.96 7.67 6.71
N ASN A 168 3.65 7.66 6.46
CA ASN A 168 2.75 8.75 6.79
C ASN A 168 2.66 8.99 8.30
N ALA A 169 2.61 7.92 9.10
CA ALA A 169 2.63 8.00 10.56
C ALA A 169 3.95 8.61 11.06
N GLY A 170 5.09 8.17 10.53
CA GLY A 170 6.40 8.73 10.85
C GLY A 170 6.54 10.19 10.42
N LEU A 171 5.94 10.57 9.29
CA LEU A 171 5.89 11.96 8.82
C LEU A 171 5.12 12.84 9.82
N TRP A 172 3.95 12.38 10.27
CA TRP A 172 3.17 13.11 11.27
C TRP A 172 3.94 13.35 12.56
N GLN A 173 4.62 12.31 13.07
CA GLN A 173 5.44 12.44 14.27
C GLN A 173 6.56 13.47 14.09
N ARG A 174 7.24 13.48 12.94
CA ARG A 174 8.29 14.47 12.64
C ARG A 174 7.74 15.90 12.62
N ILE A 175 6.61 16.14 11.96
CA ILE A 175 5.96 17.46 11.90
C ILE A 175 5.62 17.96 13.31
N VAL A 176 5.04 17.11 14.16
CA VAL A 176 4.70 17.47 15.54
C VAL A 176 5.95 17.74 16.37
N GLN A 177 6.99 16.95 16.21
CA GLN A 177 8.26 17.16 16.92
C GLN A 177 8.95 18.48 16.50
N GLU A 178 8.98 18.80 15.21
CA GLU A 178 9.52 20.06 14.70
C GLU A 178 8.74 21.26 15.24
N TYR A 179 7.42 21.18 15.24
CA TYR A 179 6.57 22.21 15.81
C TYR A 179 6.85 22.44 17.30
N ASN A 180 6.93 21.37 18.09
CA ASN A 180 7.23 21.47 19.50
C ASN A 180 8.64 22.01 19.75
N ARG A 181 9.62 21.62 18.93
CA ARG A 181 11.00 22.15 19.01
C ARG A 181 11.06 23.64 18.67
N SER A 182 10.27 24.11 17.73
CA SER A 182 10.23 25.54 17.35
C SER A 182 9.59 26.41 18.42
N LYS A 183 8.69 25.86 19.24
CA LYS A 183 8.10 26.56 20.39
C LYS A 183 9.07 26.69 21.55
N VAL A 184 10.04 25.78 21.70
CA VAL A 184 11.03 25.77 22.77
C VAL A 184 12.38 26.21 22.17
N GLN A 185 12.75 27.47 22.35
CA GLN A 185 14.08 27.98 22.01
C GLN A 185 14.96 28.06 23.26
N LEU A 186 16.06 27.31 23.23
CA LEU A 186 17.13 27.45 24.23
C LEU A 186 17.96 28.69 23.92
N THR A 187 17.84 29.73 24.72
CA THR A 187 18.71 30.92 24.65
C THR A 187 19.79 30.82 25.72
N PRO A 188 20.97 31.45 25.51
CA PRO A 188 22.03 31.46 26.52
C PRO A 188 21.59 32.02 27.89
N ALA A 189 20.48 32.75 27.93
CA ALA A 189 19.87 33.33 29.14
C ALA A 189 18.79 32.42 29.77
N GLY A 190 18.52 31.23 29.23
CA GLY A 190 17.50 30.31 29.73
C GLY A 190 16.60 29.74 28.63
N VAL A 191 15.50 29.06 29.01
CA VAL A 191 14.50 28.50 28.13
C VAL A 191 13.43 29.55 27.86
N SER A 192 13.30 30.01 26.60
CA SER A 192 12.16 30.82 26.19
C SER A 192 11.12 29.94 25.51
N VAL A 193 9.87 30.01 25.96
CA VAL A 193 8.71 29.37 25.36
C VAL A 193 7.95 30.44 24.58
N ARG A 194 7.81 30.31 23.26
CA ARG A 194 6.90 31.14 22.48
C ARG A 194 5.50 30.52 22.54
N PHE A 195 4.60 31.26 23.17
CA PHE A 195 3.18 30.96 23.18
C PHE A 195 2.54 31.38 21.86
#